data_3b1f3c969ea482d671a7730c61989063
#
_entry.id   3b1f3c969ea482d671a7730c61989063
#
_cell.length_a   1.000
_cell.length_b   1.000
_cell.length_c   1.000
_cell.angle_alpha   90.00
_cell.angle_beta   90.00
_cell.angle_gamma   90.00
#
_symmetry.space_group_name_H-M   'P 1'
#
loop_
_entity.id
_entity.type
_entity.pdbx_description
1 polymer ?
#
loop_
_entity_poly.entity_id
_entity_poly.type
_entity_poly.pdbx_seq_one_letter_code
_entity_poly.pdbx_strand_id
1 'polypeptide(L)'
;MSQPLPNALEVERTLLGTFLIDNASLVEAKASLPVSAFYGSHHREIYSAMVAMSDMGRVIDPVTIVDILNSRGSLEKIGGDTYIAELCEHIASKQSIPDYMRILSEKYVLRNVIETCNKISSGCYEDTAQIQKILSQIEHMQANVSEDCDKAGITRKKTGIIVTAESVKKDVFEYHRKGIKNAGVEPAKRWPKFSKHHRAAKKILNIWTGIPSHGKSEMIDDYMVNLALDHGWKWGIHSPENYPYSRYIKKLSEKILGKSFFGEIQTSELDTVISFINDHFYFLSANEDNDDCLDVETLLRLNVEAVNRFGVDGITWDPWNEIDETMRTNENETNYIKRMLTKIRWNCRRNDYQMNIVAHPTKLLPDPKTKRYPVPRLYDINGGANWYNKADNGFTVYRNFDTKIIDLHIQKVKFKEHGEIGVVQFKYDLRSGRFIELDDTDSFTQDSTPVKKDLK
;
A
#
# COMPACT_ATOMS: atom_id res chain seq x y z
N MET A 1 30.26 -26.22 19.31
CA MET A 1 29.00 -26.67 19.94
C MET A 1 27.88 -25.79 19.43
N SER A 2 26.86 -26.33 18.78
CA SER A 2 25.69 -25.55 18.33
C SER A 2 24.92 -25.08 19.56
N GLN A 3 24.64 -23.82 19.68
CA GLN A 3 23.77 -23.30 20.75
C GLN A 3 22.37 -23.93 20.63
N PRO A 4 21.74 -24.29 21.78
CA PRO A 4 20.37 -24.78 21.73
C PRO A 4 19.43 -23.73 21.15
N LEU A 5 18.44 -24.16 20.36
CA LEU A 5 17.45 -23.27 19.80
C LEU A 5 16.63 -22.56 20.89
N PRO A 6 16.19 -21.31 20.69
CA PRO A 6 15.38 -20.58 21.65
C PRO A 6 14.12 -21.37 22.03
N ASN A 7 13.95 -21.63 23.33
CA ASN A 7 12.82 -22.36 23.86
C ASN A 7 12.37 -21.81 25.23
N ALA A 8 11.23 -22.27 25.73
CA ALA A 8 10.66 -21.92 27.00
C ALA A 8 9.82 -23.11 27.56
N LEU A 9 10.47 -24.26 27.81
CA LEU A 9 9.79 -25.50 28.14
C LEU A 9 8.87 -25.39 29.36
N GLU A 10 9.24 -24.61 30.39
CA GLU A 10 8.40 -24.40 31.56
C GLU A 10 7.13 -23.62 31.24
N VAL A 11 7.23 -22.64 30.30
CA VAL A 11 6.06 -21.89 29.80
C VAL A 11 5.15 -22.83 29.01
N GLU A 12 5.73 -23.71 28.17
CA GLU A 12 4.96 -24.70 27.40
C GLU A 12 4.17 -25.63 28.33
N ARG A 13 4.84 -26.14 29.38
CA ARG A 13 4.26 -27.02 30.42
C ARG A 13 3.08 -26.31 31.11
N THR A 14 3.29 -25.08 31.55
CA THR A 14 2.28 -24.28 32.23
C THR A 14 1.08 -23.98 31.36
N LEU A 15 1.28 -23.64 30.06
CA LEU A 15 0.17 -23.42 29.15
C LEU A 15 -0.62 -24.70 28.88
N LEU A 16 0.04 -25.84 28.66
CA LEU A 16 -0.63 -27.14 28.45
C LEU A 16 -1.47 -27.53 29.66
N GLY A 17 -0.91 -27.43 30.88
CA GLY A 17 -1.67 -27.67 32.09
C GLY A 17 -2.88 -26.75 32.25
N THR A 18 -2.72 -25.49 31.91
CA THR A 18 -3.85 -24.52 31.92
C THR A 18 -4.93 -24.89 30.93
N PHE A 19 -4.58 -25.31 29.71
CA PHE A 19 -5.54 -25.69 28.67
C PHE A 19 -6.33 -26.95 29.00
N LEU A 20 -5.77 -27.86 29.79
CA LEU A 20 -6.49 -29.05 30.29
C LEU A 20 -7.61 -28.71 31.27
N ILE A 21 -7.51 -27.58 31.96
CA ILE A 21 -8.48 -27.15 32.97
C ILE A 21 -9.39 -26.02 32.46
N ASP A 22 -8.85 -25.12 31.68
CA ASP A 22 -9.59 -23.97 31.07
C ASP A 22 -9.59 -24.07 29.55
N ASN A 23 -10.59 -24.76 29.01
CA ASN A 23 -10.76 -24.92 27.55
C ASN A 23 -11.01 -23.58 26.83
N ALA A 24 -11.51 -22.55 27.52
CA ALA A 24 -11.72 -21.23 26.92
C ALA A 24 -10.35 -20.59 26.55
N SER A 25 -9.36 -20.74 27.42
CA SER A 25 -7.99 -20.27 27.14
C SER A 25 -7.35 -20.99 25.94
N LEU A 26 -7.67 -22.26 25.71
CA LEU A 26 -7.22 -22.98 24.52
C LEU A 26 -7.84 -22.41 23.23
N VAL A 27 -9.13 -22.07 23.25
CA VAL A 27 -9.82 -21.49 22.10
C VAL A 27 -9.18 -20.15 21.71
N GLU A 28 -8.81 -19.33 22.70
CA GLU A 28 -8.08 -18.08 22.49
C GLU A 28 -6.67 -18.34 21.94
N ALA A 29 -5.95 -19.31 22.52
CA ALA A 29 -4.59 -19.66 22.10
C ALA A 29 -4.51 -20.17 20.66
N LYS A 30 -5.47 -20.95 20.19
CA LYS A 30 -5.53 -21.47 18.81
C LYS A 30 -5.46 -20.38 17.74
N ALA A 31 -5.99 -19.20 18.02
CA ALA A 31 -6.00 -18.08 17.07
C ALA A 31 -4.58 -17.49 16.84
N SER A 32 -3.66 -17.66 17.77
CA SER A 32 -2.35 -17.02 17.76
C SER A 32 -1.15 -17.96 17.86
N LEU A 33 -1.33 -19.17 18.40
CA LEU A 33 -0.26 -20.15 18.61
C LEU A 33 -0.41 -21.36 17.68
N PRO A 34 0.42 -21.51 16.64
CA PRO A 34 0.48 -22.74 15.86
C PRO A 34 1.12 -23.90 16.68
N VAL A 35 0.84 -25.14 16.31
CA VAL A 35 1.43 -26.33 16.97
C VAL A 35 2.96 -26.28 16.99
N SER A 36 3.58 -25.74 15.94
CA SER A 36 5.04 -25.53 15.82
C SER A 36 5.60 -24.50 16.81
N ALA A 37 4.75 -23.72 17.48
CA ALA A 37 5.20 -22.80 18.53
C ALA A 37 5.80 -23.52 19.73
N PHE A 38 5.34 -24.73 20.02
CA PHE A 38 5.89 -25.59 21.07
C PHE A 38 7.23 -26.21 20.61
N TYR A 39 8.27 -26.09 21.42
CA TYR A 39 9.60 -26.63 21.14
C TYR A 39 9.68 -28.13 21.47
N GLY A 40 9.14 -28.53 22.60
CA GLY A 40 9.11 -29.92 23.05
C GLY A 40 8.30 -30.81 22.10
N SER A 41 8.88 -31.89 21.56
CA SER A 41 8.15 -32.81 20.67
C SER A 41 6.91 -33.41 21.32
N HIS A 42 7.03 -33.77 22.61
CA HIS A 42 5.90 -34.26 23.41
C HIS A 42 4.86 -33.17 23.67
N HIS A 43 5.26 -31.93 23.91
CA HIS A 43 4.33 -30.81 24.06
C HIS A 43 3.58 -30.50 22.77
N ARG A 44 4.25 -30.59 21.62
CA ARG A 44 3.59 -30.45 20.29
C ARG A 44 2.52 -31.50 20.07
N GLU A 45 2.81 -32.75 20.44
CA GLU A 45 1.85 -33.84 20.27
C GLU A 45 0.61 -33.63 21.14
N ILE A 46 0.82 -33.26 22.43
CA ILE A 46 -0.27 -32.96 23.37
C ILE A 46 -1.12 -31.77 22.83
N TYR A 47 -0.47 -30.67 22.46
CA TYR A 47 -1.18 -29.48 21.96
C TYR A 47 -1.94 -29.78 20.66
N SER A 48 -1.34 -30.56 19.75
CA SER A 48 -2.01 -31.02 18.52
C SER A 48 -3.26 -31.84 18.80
N ALA A 49 -3.22 -32.71 19.80
CA ALA A 49 -4.37 -33.47 20.22
C ALA A 49 -5.47 -32.58 20.81
N MET A 50 -5.09 -31.61 21.67
CA MET A 50 -6.04 -30.64 22.25
C MET A 50 -6.72 -29.79 21.16
N VAL A 51 -5.96 -29.28 20.18
CA VAL A 51 -6.50 -28.50 19.05
C VAL A 51 -7.50 -29.33 18.25
N ALA A 52 -7.16 -30.57 17.91
CA ALA A 52 -8.06 -31.46 17.16
C ALA A 52 -9.35 -31.77 17.93
N MET A 53 -9.28 -31.98 19.23
CA MET A 53 -10.47 -32.18 20.09
C MET A 53 -11.35 -30.93 20.13
N SER A 54 -10.73 -29.77 20.30
CA SER A 54 -11.42 -28.47 20.29
C SER A 54 -12.13 -28.21 18.96
N ASP A 55 -11.50 -28.58 17.82
CA ASP A 55 -12.11 -28.44 16.50
C ASP A 55 -13.33 -29.35 16.29
N MET A 56 -13.34 -30.49 16.97
CA MET A 56 -14.50 -31.42 16.99
C MET A 56 -15.56 -31.02 18.03
N GLY A 57 -15.37 -29.91 18.77
CA GLY A 57 -16.28 -29.49 19.85
C GLY A 57 -16.29 -30.43 21.06
N ARG A 58 -15.23 -31.24 21.25
CA ARG A 58 -15.11 -32.17 22.40
C ARG A 58 -14.51 -31.45 23.60
N VAL A 59 -14.99 -31.80 24.78
CA VAL A 59 -14.43 -31.31 26.04
C VAL A 59 -13.05 -31.89 26.23
N ILE A 60 -12.11 -31.08 26.66
CA ILE A 60 -10.72 -31.44 26.91
C ILE A 60 -10.50 -31.44 28.43
N ASP A 61 -10.13 -32.59 28.94
CA ASP A 61 -9.75 -32.82 30.33
C ASP A 61 -8.64 -33.88 30.38
N PRO A 62 -8.00 -34.13 31.53
CA PRO A 62 -6.91 -35.11 31.64
C PRO A 62 -7.28 -36.52 31.19
N VAL A 63 -8.53 -36.93 31.35
CA VAL A 63 -9.00 -38.28 30.98
C VAL A 63 -9.20 -38.40 29.49
N THR A 64 -9.90 -37.42 28.91
CA THR A 64 -10.22 -37.41 27.47
C THR A 64 -8.99 -37.23 26.60
N ILE A 65 -7.98 -36.46 27.04
CA ILE A 65 -6.71 -36.30 26.33
C ILE A 65 -5.86 -37.57 26.35
N VAL A 66 -5.84 -38.31 27.47
CA VAL A 66 -5.16 -39.61 27.58
C VAL A 66 -5.77 -40.62 26.61
N ASP A 67 -7.10 -40.69 26.51
CA ASP A 67 -7.81 -41.60 25.58
C ASP A 67 -7.43 -41.29 24.10
N ILE A 68 -7.43 -40.02 23.71
CA ILE A 68 -7.05 -39.61 22.37
C ILE A 68 -5.57 -39.92 22.09
N LEU A 69 -4.67 -39.60 23.00
CA LEU A 69 -3.24 -39.85 22.81
C LEU A 69 -2.93 -41.37 22.77
N ASN A 70 -3.68 -42.16 23.54
CA ASN A 70 -3.58 -43.62 23.50
C ASN A 70 -4.08 -44.15 22.14
N SER A 71 -5.22 -43.67 21.65
CA SER A 71 -5.76 -44.04 20.33
C SER A 71 -4.84 -43.64 19.15
N ARG A 72 -4.02 -42.59 19.32
CA ARG A 72 -2.98 -42.18 18.38
C ARG A 72 -1.68 -42.98 18.49
N GLY A 73 -1.55 -43.81 19.50
CA GLY A 73 -0.30 -44.57 19.82
C GLY A 73 0.86 -43.68 20.24
N SER A 74 0.57 -42.47 20.75
CA SER A 74 1.58 -41.49 21.18
C SER A 74 1.73 -41.36 22.68
N LEU A 75 0.80 -41.92 23.48
CA LEU A 75 0.77 -41.76 24.93
C LEU A 75 2.09 -42.14 25.61
N GLU A 76 2.66 -43.32 25.33
CA GLU A 76 3.93 -43.77 25.90
C GLU A 76 5.12 -42.88 25.57
N LYS A 77 5.12 -42.32 24.33
CA LYS A 77 6.19 -41.44 23.84
C LYS A 77 6.22 -40.09 24.54
N ILE A 78 5.10 -39.64 25.08
CA ILE A 78 4.99 -38.35 25.76
C ILE A 78 5.22 -38.45 27.28
N GLY A 79 5.39 -39.68 27.84
CA GLY A 79 5.61 -39.90 29.25
C GLY A 79 4.42 -40.52 30.00
N GLY A 80 3.44 -41.07 29.25
CA GLY A 80 2.28 -41.74 29.79
C GLY A 80 1.25 -40.81 30.44
N ASP A 81 0.28 -41.40 31.11
CA ASP A 81 -0.76 -40.72 31.89
C ASP A 81 -0.18 -39.92 33.08
N THR A 82 0.92 -40.38 33.63
CA THR A 82 1.64 -39.70 34.73
C THR A 82 2.07 -38.28 34.29
N TYR A 83 2.60 -38.12 33.06
CA TYR A 83 3.01 -36.80 32.57
C TYR A 83 1.82 -35.86 32.36
N ILE A 84 0.68 -36.39 31.92
CA ILE A 84 -0.56 -35.59 31.80
C ILE A 84 -1.04 -35.12 33.18
N ALA A 85 -0.93 -35.99 34.19
CA ALA A 85 -1.26 -35.62 35.58
C ALA A 85 -0.31 -34.53 36.11
N GLU A 86 1.01 -34.66 35.88
CA GLU A 86 1.99 -33.62 36.24
C GLU A 86 1.71 -32.26 35.58
N LEU A 87 1.24 -32.23 34.33
CA LEU A 87 0.88 -30.97 33.65
C LEU A 87 -0.23 -30.21 34.41
N CYS A 88 -1.17 -30.94 35.04
CA CYS A 88 -2.25 -30.34 35.81
C CYS A 88 -1.78 -29.64 37.10
N GLU A 89 -0.56 -29.88 37.55
CA GLU A 89 0.04 -29.16 38.68
C GLU A 89 0.62 -27.79 38.28
N HIS A 90 0.81 -27.58 36.95
CA HIS A 90 1.40 -26.38 36.40
C HIS A 90 0.30 -25.53 35.74
N ILE A 91 -0.37 -24.66 36.48
CA ILE A 91 -1.48 -23.83 36.02
C ILE A 91 -1.11 -22.36 36.12
N ALA A 92 -1.33 -21.63 35.02
CA ALA A 92 -1.20 -20.17 35.00
C ALA A 92 -2.44 -19.46 35.57
N SER A 93 -2.24 -18.33 36.22
CA SER A 93 -3.36 -17.43 36.47
C SER A 93 -3.90 -16.88 35.16
N LYS A 94 -5.21 -16.59 35.07
CA LYS A 94 -5.82 -16.00 33.85
C LYS A 94 -5.12 -14.71 33.38
N GLN A 95 -4.58 -13.94 34.30
CA GLN A 95 -3.86 -12.71 34.03
C GLN A 95 -2.49 -12.95 33.37
N SER A 96 -1.85 -14.11 33.65
CA SER A 96 -0.53 -14.44 33.14
C SER A 96 -0.53 -15.16 31.79
N ILE A 97 -1.68 -15.70 31.35
CA ILE A 97 -1.80 -16.46 30.11
C ILE A 97 -1.35 -15.65 28.88
N PRO A 98 -1.77 -14.38 28.68
CA PRO A 98 -1.33 -13.59 27.54
C PRO A 98 0.19 -13.39 27.50
N ASP A 99 0.83 -13.20 28.66
CA ASP A 99 2.28 -13.05 28.75
C ASP A 99 3.01 -14.35 28.40
N TYR A 100 2.50 -15.49 28.85
CA TYR A 100 3.08 -16.80 28.50
C TYR A 100 2.93 -17.12 27.02
N MET A 101 1.77 -16.84 26.45
CA MET A 101 1.55 -16.96 25.00
C MET A 101 2.52 -16.08 24.21
N ARG A 102 2.75 -14.83 24.65
CA ARG A 102 3.72 -13.92 24.04
C ARG A 102 5.15 -14.45 24.11
N ILE A 103 5.58 -14.96 25.28
CA ILE A 103 6.91 -15.56 25.47
C ILE A 103 7.10 -16.74 24.49
N LEU A 104 6.11 -17.62 24.39
CA LEU A 104 6.18 -18.78 23.50
C LEU A 104 6.26 -18.37 22.04
N SER A 105 5.44 -17.39 21.64
CA SER A 105 5.44 -16.81 20.28
C SER A 105 6.78 -16.15 19.95
N GLU A 106 7.39 -15.40 20.89
CA GLU A 106 8.72 -14.81 20.71
C GLU A 106 9.78 -15.87 20.41
N LYS A 107 9.76 -16.98 21.20
CA LYS A 107 10.69 -18.09 20.95
C LYS A 107 10.45 -18.79 19.62
N TYR A 108 9.21 -18.93 19.22
CA TYR A 108 8.84 -19.49 17.91
C TYR A 108 9.37 -18.64 16.76
N VAL A 109 9.12 -17.32 16.78
CA VAL A 109 9.63 -16.39 15.77
C VAL A 109 11.15 -16.45 15.68
N LEU A 110 11.86 -16.47 16.82
CA LEU A 110 13.31 -16.58 16.81
C LEU A 110 13.81 -17.90 16.20
N ARG A 111 13.12 -19.01 16.42
CA ARG A 111 13.46 -20.31 15.78
C ARG A 111 13.26 -20.23 14.26
N ASN A 112 12.15 -19.69 13.80
CA ASN A 112 11.86 -19.53 12.37
C ASN A 112 12.92 -18.66 11.68
N VAL A 113 13.36 -17.58 12.33
CA VAL A 113 14.45 -16.73 11.82
C VAL A 113 15.74 -17.51 11.70
N ILE A 114 16.15 -18.24 12.75
CA ILE A 114 17.39 -19.04 12.76
C ILE A 114 17.33 -20.12 11.67
N GLU A 115 16.22 -20.84 11.56
CA GLU A 115 16.06 -21.91 10.56
C GLU A 115 16.14 -21.35 9.12
N THR A 116 15.48 -20.23 8.87
CA THR A 116 15.49 -19.60 7.55
C THR A 116 16.85 -19.01 7.21
N CYS A 117 17.54 -18.37 8.17
CA CYS A 117 18.92 -17.92 7.98
C CYS A 117 19.87 -19.08 7.66
N ASN A 118 19.71 -20.22 8.31
CA ASN A 118 20.50 -21.41 8.03
C ASN A 118 20.24 -21.95 6.61
N LYS A 119 18.98 -21.99 6.17
CA LYS A 119 18.60 -22.38 4.79
C LYS A 119 19.19 -21.44 3.76
N ILE A 120 19.11 -20.13 3.98
CA ILE A 120 19.69 -19.10 3.10
C ILE A 120 21.21 -19.27 3.06
N SER A 121 21.85 -19.40 4.23
CA SER A 121 23.29 -19.59 4.33
C SER A 121 23.75 -20.86 3.57
N SER A 122 23.06 -21.98 3.77
CA SER A 122 23.38 -23.24 3.07
C SER A 122 23.22 -23.07 1.55
N GLY A 123 22.17 -22.39 1.09
CA GLY A 123 21.96 -22.14 -0.34
C GLY A 123 23.04 -21.28 -0.98
N CYS A 124 23.73 -20.41 -0.20
CA CYS A 124 24.85 -19.63 -0.70
C CYS A 124 26.12 -20.43 -0.99
N TYR A 125 26.26 -21.64 -0.40
CA TYR A 125 27.42 -22.51 -0.61
C TYR A 125 27.20 -23.55 -1.72
N GLU A 126 26.02 -23.56 -2.35
CA GLU A 126 25.76 -24.46 -3.48
C GLU A 126 26.46 -23.95 -4.76
N ASP A 127 27.08 -24.84 -5.54
CA ASP A 127 27.77 -24.49 -6.78
C ASP A 127 26.84 -23.89 -7.85
N THR A 128 25.53 -24.13 -7.74
CA THR A 128 24.47 -23.58 -8.61
C THR A 128 23.72 -22.42 -8.00
N ALA A 129 24.29 -21.75 -6.99
CA ALA A 129 23.61 -20.67 -6.27
C ALA A 129 23.15 -19.54 -7.20
N GLN A 130 21.85 -19.33 -7.27
CA GLN A 130 21.25 -18.23 -8.03
C GLN A 130 20.96 -17.05 -7.08
N ILE A 131 21.65 -15.95 -7.26
CA ILE A 131 21.52 -14.75 -6.40
C ILE A 131 20.06 -14.29 -6.33
N GLN A 132 19.33 -14.30 -7.44
CA GLN A 132 17.91 -13.92 -7.49
C GLN A 132 17.02 -14.80 -6.61
N LYS A 133 17.27 -16.11 -6.57
CA LYS A 133 16.55 -17.05 -5.71
C LYS A 133 16.83 -16.79 -4.23
N ILE A 134 18.08 -16.48 -3.89
CA ILE A 134 18.49 -16.14 -2.52
C ILE A 134 17.84 -14.82 -2.06
N LEU A 135 17.83 -13.79 -2.91
CA LEU A 135 17.16 -12.53 -2.64
C LEU A 135 15.66 -12.71 -2.39
N SER A 136 14.99 -13.49 -3.25
CA SER A 136 13.57 -13.85 -3.06
C SER A 136 13.33 -14.56 -1.72
N GLN A 137 14.21 -15.48 -1.31
CA GLN A 137 14.10 -16.14 0.00
C GLN A 137 14.25 -15.17 1.17
N ILE A 138 15.12 -14.15 1.06
CA ILE A 138 15.29 -13.11 2.08
C ILE A 138 14.02 -12.24 2.17
N GLU A 139 13.43 -11.86 1.06
CA GLU A 139 12.18 -11.09 1.01
C GLU A 139 11.02 -11.87 1.65
N HIS A 140 10.86 -13.15 1.30
CA HIS A 140 9.89 -14.03 1.93
C HIS A 140 10.11 -14.18 3.44
N MET A 141 11.37 -14.29 3.89
CA MET A 141 11.69 -14.34 5.31
C MET A 141 11.23 -13.05 6.02
N GLN A 142 11.50 -11.89 5.45
CA GLN A 142 11.09 -10.61 6.05
C GLN A 142 9.57 -10.50 6.17
N ALA A 143 8.82 -10.94 5.15
CA ALA A 143 7.37 -10.95 5.16
C ALA A 143 6.82 -11.89 6.24
N ASN A 144 7.32 -13.13 6.31
CA ASN A 144 6.89 -14.15 7.27
C ASN A 144 7.19 -13.73 8.72
N VAL A 145 8.39 -13.20 8.98
CA VAL A 145 8.76 -12.69 10.32
C VAL A 145 7.86 -11.54 10.74
N SER A 146 7.50 -10.64 9.80
CA SER A 146 6.56 -9.54 10.09
C SER A 146 5.18 -10.07 10.43
N GLU A 147 4.66 -11.03 9.67
CA GLU A 147 3.37 -11.67 9.90
C GLU A 147 3.33 -12.44 11.24
N ASP A 148 4.38 -13.21 11.54
CA ASP A 148 4.51 -13.94 12.80
C ASP A 148 4.57 -12.98 14.00
N CYS A 149 5.27 -11.86 13.88
CA CYS A 149 5.30 -10.81 14.90
C CYS A 149 3.92 -10.18 15.11
N ASP A 150 3.18 -9.90 14.02
CA ASP A 150 1.83 -9.32 14.10
C ASP A 150 0.85 -10.30 14.76
N LYS A 151 0.87 -11.59 14.39
CA LYS A 151 0.06 -12.66 15.01
C LYS A 151 0.38 -12.85 16.48
N ALA A 152 1.65 -12.74 16.85
CA ALA A 152 2.14 -12.88 18.22
C ALA A 152 1.87 -11.62 19.09
N GLY A 153 1.29 -10.56 18.53
CA GLY A 153 1.12 -9.28 19.23
C GLY A 153 2.46 -8.63 19.63
N ILE A 154 3.57 -9.07 19.02
CA ILE A 154 4.90 -8.48 19.20
C ILE A 154 4.94 -7.19 18.40
N THR A 155 4.25 -6.17 18.88
CA THR A 155 4.34 -4.86 18.28
C THR A 155 5.75 -4.32 18.41
N ARG A 156 6.41 -4.00 17.30
CA ARG A 156 7.56 -3.11 17.35
C ARG A 156 7.15 -1.88 18.16
N LYS A 157 7.67 -1.72 19.36
CA LYS A 157 7.58 -0.42 20.05
C LYS A 157 8.12 0.57 19.04
N LYS A 158 7.27 1.46 18.53
CA LYS A 158 7.69 2.61 17.75
C LYS A 158 8.47 3.49 18.70
N THR A 159 9.76 3.18 18.87
CA THR A 159 10.67 4.05 19.58
C THR A 159 10.80 5.29 18.72
N GLY A 160 10.12 6.37 19.13
CA GLY A 160 10.33 7.67 18.51
C GLY A 160 11.82 8.05 18.63
N ILE A 161 12.37 8.62 17.58
CA ILE A 161 13.71 9.21 17.60
C ILE A 161 13.58 10.73 17.70
N ILE A 162 14.47 11.35 18.45
CA ILE A 162 14.61 12.81 18.47
C ILE A 162 15.59 13.18 17.38
N VAL A 163 15.10 13.92 16.37
CA VAL A 163 15.93 14.44 15.28
C VAL A 163 16.38 15.85 15.65
N THR A 164 17.70 16.09 15.64
CA THR A 164 18.29 17.40 15.87
C THR A 164 18.74 18.03 14.55
N ALA A 165 18.89 19.36 14.51
CA ALA A 165 19.41 20.06 13.32
C ALA A 165 20.80 19.52 12.90
N GLU A 166 21.64 19.19 13.87
CA GLU A 166 22.98 18.64 13.58
C GLU A 166 22.90 17.24 12.93
N SER A 167 21.94 16.38 13.34
CA SER A 167 21.78 15.06 12.76
C SER A 167 21.36 15.08 11.28
N VAL A 168 20.73 16.17 10.80
CA VAL A 168 20.29 16.36 9.41
C VAL A 168 21.08 17.45 8.67
N LYS A 169 22.11 17.98 9.28
CA LYS A 169 22.92 19.09 8.74
C LYS A 169 23.43 18.82 7.32
N LYS A 170 23.94 17.62 7.07
CA LYS A 170 24.44 17.21 5.76
C LYS A 170 23.34 17.34 4.70
N ASP A 171 22.14 16.88 5.00
CA ASP A 171 20.99 16.93 4.10
C ASP A 171 20.55 18.36 3.83
N VAL A 172 20.57 19.22 4.88
CA VAL A 172 20.26 20.66 4.74
C VAL A 172 21.26 21.37 3.84
N PHE A 173 22.56 21.09 4.00
CA PHE A 173 23.59 21.67 3.13
C PHE A 173 23.48 21.17 1.69
N GLU A 174 23.17 19.90 1.49
CA GLU A 174 22.93 19.35 0.16
C GLU A 174 21.70 19.98 -0.49
N TYR A 175 20.62 20.15 0.27
CA TYR A 175 19.40 20.83 -0.18
C TYR A 175 19.71 22.28 -0.60
N HIS A 176 20.48 23.02 0.23
CA HIS A 176 20.90 24.38 -0.09
C HIS A 176 21.76 24.44 -1.36
N ARG A 177 22.72 23.51 -1.51
CA ARG A 177 23.63 23.47 -2.68
C ARG A 177 22.89 23.16 -3.99
N LYS A 178 21.92 22.27 -3.96
CA LYS A 178 21.12 21.89 -5.13
C LYS A 178 20.05 22.94 -5.50
N GLY A 179 19.71 23.80 -4.53
CA GLY A 179 18.75 24.88 -4.72
C GLY A 179 17.39 24.41 -5.25
N ILE A 180 16.74 25.24 -6.05
CA ILE A 180 15.40 24.99 -6.59
C ILE A 180 15.31 23.72 -7.49
N LYS A 181 16.47 23.24 -8.00
CA LYS A 181 16.53 21.98 -8.76
C LYS A 181 16.12 20.74 -7.93
N ASN A 182 16.14 20.85 -6.60
CA ASN A 182 15.61 19.82 -5.69
C ASN A 182 14.08 19.88 -5.50
N ALA A 183 13.45 20.94 -5.97
CA ALA A 183 11.99 21.11 -5.83
C ALA A 183 11.17 20.24 -6.81
N GLY A 184 11.81 19.27 -7.46
CA GLY A 184 11.16 18.42 -8.46
C GLY A 184 11.37 18.91 -9.89
N VAL A 185 10.74 18.24 -10.84
CA VAL A 185 10.82 18.51 -12.27
C VAL A 185 9.57 19.19 -12.80
N GLU A 186 9.65 19.82 -13.96
CA GLU A 186 8.49 20.36 -14.65
C GLU A 186 7.55 19.23 -15.11
N PRO A 187 6.22 19.35 -14.92
CA PRO A 187 5.28 18.30 -15.31
C PRO A 187 5.33 17.96 -16.79
N ALA A 188 5.54 18.97 -17.62
CA ALA A 188 5.69 18.83 -19.06
C ALA A 188 6.37 20.07 -19.66
N LYS A 189 7.32 19.88 -20.56
CA LYS A 189 7.91 20.99 -21.34
C LYS A 189 6.85 21.74 -22.17
N ARG A 190 5.81 21.03 -22.62
CA ARG A 190 4.70 21.61 -23.38
C ARG A 190 3.63 22.28 -22.52
N TRP A 191 3.79 22.30 -21.17
CA TRP A 191 2.87 22.94 -20.22
C TRP A 191 3.59 23.99 -19.35
N PRO A 192 4.11 25.08 -19.96
CA PRO A 192 4.92 26.07 -19.24
C PRO A 192 4.16 26.81 -18.15
N LYS A 193 2.83 27.06 -18.33
CA LYS A 193 2.01 27.70 -17.30
C LYS A 193 1.77 26.76 -16.14
N PHE A 194 1.42 25.49 -16.41
CA PHE A 194 1.26 24.51 -15.35
C PHE A 194 2.57 24.31 -14.59
N SER A 195 3.72 24.33 -15.28
CA SER A 195 5.04 24.21 -14.65
C SER A 195 5.40 25.38 -13.71
N LYS A 196 4.76 26.53 -13.83
CA LYS A 196 4.86 27.62 -12.84
C LYS A 196 4.09 27.32 -11.57
N HIS A 197 2.95 26.64 -11.67
CA HIS A 197 2.07 26.33 -10.56
C HIS A 197 2.38 24.99 -9.90
N HIS A 198 3.08 24.08 -10.59
CA HIS A 198 3.38 22.75 -10.07
C HIS A 198 4.71 22.21 -10.56
N ARG A 199 5.42 21.53 -9.65
CA ARG A 199 6.59 20.72 -9.96
C ARG A 199 6.36 19.30 -9.44
N ALA A 200 6.61 18.32 -10.30
CA ALA A 200 6.53 16.91 -9.93
C ALA A 200 7.71 16.51 -9.05
N ALA A 201 7.44 15.95 -7.89
CA ALA A 201 8.47 15.56 -6.94
C ALA A 201 8.11 14.21 -6.28
N LYS A 202 9.14 13.42 -5.95
CA LYS A 202 8.97 12.21 -5.15
C LYS A 202 8.60 12.57 -3.70
N LYS A 203 8.13 11.60 -2.93
CA LYS A 203 7.71 11.73 -1.51
C LYS A 203 6.50 12.65 -1.29
N ILE A 204 5.75 12.92 -2.34
CA ILE A 204 4.60 13.82 -2.37
C ILE A 204 3.33 13.01 -2.63
N LEU A 205 2.29 13.33 -1.86
CA LEU A 205 0.93 12.82 -2.08
C LEU A 205 0.10 13.87 -2.83
N ASN A 206 -0.25 13.58 -4.06
CA ASN A 206 -1.14 14.36 -4.90
C ASN A 206 -2.54 13.76 -4.88
N ILE A 207 -3.54 14.59 -4.69
CA ILE A 207 -4.96 14.21 -4.80
C ILE A 207 -5.57 14.91 -6.01
N TRP A 208 -6.18 14.13 -6.88
CA TRP A 208 -6.86 14.57 -8.09
C TRP A 208 -8.35 14.34 -7.93
N THR A 209 -9.15 15.37 -8.17
CA THR A 209 -10.60 15.28 -8.11
C THR A 209 -11.26 16.00 -9.30
N GLY A 210 -12.55 15.90 -9.39
CA GLY A 210 -13.37 16.50 -10.44
C GLY A 210 -14.64 15.71 -10.67
N ILE A 211 -15.62 16.29 -11.30
CA ILE A 211 -16.89 15.65 -11.60
C ILE A 211 -16.67 14.46 -12.55
N PRO A 212 -17.44 13.37 -12.46
CA PRO A 212 -17.39 12.29 -13.44
C PRO A 212 -17.47 12.81 -14.88
N SER A 213 -16.72 12.21 -15.81
CA SER A 213 -16.64 12.59 -17.23
C SER A 213 -16.02 13.97 -17.53
N HIS A 214 -15.41 14.64 -16.56
CA HIS A 214 -14.69 15.90 -16.80
C HIS A 214 -13.22 15.70 -17.25
N GLY A 215 -12.74 14.45 -17.41
CA GLY A 215 -11.42 14.14 -17.98
C GLY A 215 -10.29 13.99 -16.97
N LYS A 216 -10.58 13.63 -15.70
CA LYS A 216 -9.57 13.39 -14.65
C LYS A 216 -8.51 12.37 -15.06
N SER A 217 -8.97 11.16 -15.41
CA SER A 217 -8.09 10.04 -15.83
C SER A 217 -7.29 10.40 -17.07
N GLU A 218 -7.90 11.09 -18.02
CA GLU A 218 -7.21 11.57 -19.23
C GLU A 218 -6.10 12.58 -18.91
N MET A 219 -6.36 13.51 -17.96
CA MET A 219 -5.38 14.52 -17.54
C MET A 219 -4.20 13.89 -16.82
N ILE A 220 -4.46 12.94 -15.92
CA ILE A 220 -3.39 12.28 -15.16
C ILE A 220 -2.56 11.35 -16.04
N ASP A 221 -3.18 10.68 -17.01
CA ASP A 221 -2.46 9.88 -18.00
C ASP A 221 -1.51 10.76 -18.85
N ASP A 222 -1.98 11.91 -19.28
CA ASP A 222 -1.16 12.84 -20.05
C ASP A 222 -0.04 13.47 -19.21
N TYR A 223 -0.30 13.71 -17.92
CA TYR A 223 0.72 14.11 -16.94
C TYR A 223 1.80 13.03 -16.78
N MET A 224 1.42 11.77 -16.62
CA MET A 224 2.37 10.65 -16.50
C MET A 224 3.19 10.46 -17.78
N VAL A 225 2.54 10.52 -18.95
CA VAL A 225 3.20 10.40 -20.26
C VAL A 225 4.23 11.52 -20.46
N ASN A 226 3.90 12.76 -20.10
CA ASN A 226 4.86 13.85 -20.20
C ASN A 226 6.09 13.67 -19.30
N LEU A 227 5.89 13.26 -18.06
CA LEU A 227 7.00 12.99 -17.14
C LEU A 227 7.87 11.81 -17.62
N ALA A 228 7.28 10.80 -18.24
CA ALA A 228 8.02 9.70 -18.85
C ALA A 228 8.84 10.19 -20.05
N LEU A 229 8.24 10.97 -20.96
CA LEU A 229 8.90 11.49 -22.17
C LEU A 229 9.98 12.53 -21.86
N ASP A 230 9.71 13.46 -20.94
CA ASP A 230 10.58 14.60 -20.69
C ASP A 230 11.69 14.31 -19.68
N HIS A 231 11.45 13.36 -18.73
CA HIS A 231 12.34 13.10 -17.59
C HIS A 231 12.66 11.61 -17.38
N GLY A 232 12.11 10.71 -18.20
CA GLY A 232 12.31 9.26 -18.06
C GLY A 232 11.64 8.64 -16.82
N TRP A 233 10.61 9.29 -16.27
CA TRP A 233 9.89 8.74 -15.11
C TRP A 233 9.21 7.42 -15.43
N LYS A 234 9.23 6.54 -14.46
CA LYS A 234 8.55 5.25 -14.50
C LYS A 234 7.35 5.24 -13.56
N TRP A 235 6.27 4.61 -13.98
CA TRP A 235 4.99 4.65 -13.29
C TRP A 235 4.46 3.27 -12.95
N GLY A 236 4.01 3.09 -11.71
CA GLY A 236 3.13 2.01 -11.30
C GLY A 236 1.67 2.48 -11.36
N ILE A 237 0.78 1.73 -11.97
CA ILE A 237 -0.60 2.17 -12.21
C ILE A 237 -1.58 1.10 -11.75
N HIS A 238 -2.49 1.45 -10.85
CA HIS A 238 -3.69 0.69 -10.55
C HIS A 238 -4.88 1.44 -11.11
N SER A 239 -5.50 0.92 -12.15
CA SER A 239 -6.64 1.54 -12.81
C SER A 239 -7.62 0.50 -13.36
N PRO A 240 -8.47 -0.08 -12.51
CA PRO A 240 -9.42 -1.10 -12.90
C PRO A 240 -10.46 -0.62 -13.93
N GLU A 241 -10.85 0.66 -13.90
CA GLU A 241 -11.77 1.24 -14.91
C GLU A 241 -11.21 1.22 -16.34
N ASN A 242 -9.88 1.18 -16.50
CA ASN A 242 -9.22 1.15 -17.80
C ASN A 242 -8.97 -0.27 -18.35
N TYR A 243 -9.58 -1.29 -17.74
CA TYR A 243 -9.51 -2.66 -18.26
C TYR A 243 -10.36 -2.80 -19.56
N PRO A 244 -9.94 -3.61 -20.55
CA PRO A 244 -8.71 -4.40 -20.60
C PRO A 244 -7.47 -3.52 -20.91
N TYR A 245 -6.29 -3.97 -20.45
CA TYR A 245 -5.04 -3.23 -20.59
C TYR A 245 -4.69 -2.87 -22.03
N SER A 246 -5.15 -3.64 -23.02
CA SER A 246 -5.00 -3.29 -24.44
C SER A 246 -5.63 -1.95 -24.79
N ARG A 247 -6.77 -1.59 -24.19
CA ARG A 247 -7.38 -0.27 -24.33
C ARG A 247 -6.53 0.83 -23.68
N TYR A 248 -5.98 0.53 -22.53
CA TYR A 248 -5.14 1.49 -21.83
C TYR A 248 -3.82 1.72 -22.56
N ILE A 249 -3.17 0.66 -23.06
CA ILE A 249 -1.97 0.76 -23.90
C ILE A 249 -2.25 1.56 -25.17
N LYS A 250 -3.41 1.31 -25.83
CA LYS A 250 -3.86 2.14 -26.96
C LYS A 250 -3.90 3.62 -26.58
N LYS A 251 -4.54 3.98 -25.47
CA LYS A 251 -4.69 5.35 -24.99
C LYS A 251 -3.34 6.01 -24.70
N LEU A 252 -2.43 5.29 -24.03
CA LEU A 252 -1.07 5.76 -23.79
C LEU A 252 -0.30 5.94 -25.10
N SER A 253 -0.44 5.03 -26.07
CA SER A 253 0.22 5.12 -27.38
C SER A 253 -0.20 6.38 -28.15
N GLU A 254 -1.50 6.72 -28.14
CA GLU A 254 -2.02 7.96 -28.74
C GLU A 254 -1.37 9.20 -28.10
N LYS A 255 -1.28 9.23 -26.76
CA LYS A 255 -0.66 10.35 -26.04
C LYS A 255 0.85 10.43 -26.27
N ILE A 256 1.55 9.29 -26.31
CA ILE A 256 3.02 9.25 -26.54
C ILE A 256 3.35 9.73 -27.96
N LEU A 257 2.66 9.23 -28.98
CA LEU A 257 2.93 9.56 -30.38
C LEU A 257 2.28 10.87 -30.82
N GLY A 258 1.22 11.34 -30.15
CA GLY A 258 0.46 12.51 -30.57
C GLY A 258 -0.37 12.26 -31.84
N LYS A 259 -0.78 11.02 -32.08
CA LYS A 259 -1.48 10.54 -33.25
C LYS A 259 -2.72 9.74 -32.87
N SER A 260 -3.71 9.67 -33.78
CA SER A 260 -4.81 8.73 -33.60
C SER A 260 -4.34 7.31 -33.80
N PHE A 261 -4.77 6.41 -32.92
CA PHE A 261 -4.42 4.99 -33.02
C PHE A 261 -4.92 4.37 -34.31
N PHE A 262 -6.13 4.72 -34.72
CA PHE A 262 -6.71 4.19 -35.93
C PHE A 262 -6.38 5.12 -37.15
N GLY A 263 -5.64 4.55 -38.09
CA GLY A 263 -5.32 5.16 -39.35
C GLY A 263 -4.08 6.07 -39.42
N GLU A 264 -3.49 6.46 -38.26
CA GLU A 264 -2.31 7.34 -38.28
C GLU A 264 -1.04 6.62 -37.71
N ILE A 265 -1.20 5.71 -36.75
CA ILE A 265 -0.07 4.97 -36.15
C ILE A 265 0.29 3.79 -37.07
N GLN A 266 1.55 3.77 -37.53
CA GLN A 266 2.11 2.67 -38.33
C GLN A 266 2.50 1.49 -37.40
N THR A 267 2.49 0.25 -37.93
CA THR A 267 2.86 -0.94 -37.15
C THR A 267 4.27 -0.83 -36.56
N SER A 268 5.23 -0.27 -37.30
CA SER A 268 6.60 -0.05 -36.82
C SER A 268 6.67 0.97 -35.67
N GLU A 269 5.81 1.99 -35.67
CA GLU A 269 5.70 2.94 -34.56
C GLU A 269 5.05 2.29 -33.33
N LEU A 270 4.12 1.34 -33.57
CA LEU A 270 3.45 0.62 -32.49
C LEU A 270 4.44 -0.27 -31.71
N ASP A 271 5.35 -0.98 -32.40
CA ASP A 271 6.40 -1.75 -31.73
C ASP A 271 7.30 -0.85 -30.86
N THR A 272 7.67 0.32 -31.39
CA THR A 272 8.52 1.27 -30.66
C THR A 272 7.80 1.83 -29.42
N VAL A 273 6.52 2.19 -29.55
CA VAL A 273 5.77 2.76 -28.43
C VAL A 273 5.43 1.71 -27.36
N ILE A 274 5.17 0.46 -27.76
CA ILE A 274 4.99 -0.65 -26.81
C ILE A 274 6.28 -0.90 -26.02
N SER A 275 7.44 -0.88 -26.68
CA SER A 275 8.73 -0.98 -25.97
C SER A 275 8.91 0.15 -24.96
N PHE A 276 8.60 1.40 -25.35
CA PHE A 276 8.63 2.54 -24.43
C PHE A 276 7.67 2.37 -23.27
N ILE A 277 6.45 1.89 -23.49
CA ILE A 277 5.45 1.63 -22.45
C ILE A 277 5.98 0.54 -21.49
N ASN A 278 6.56 -0.54 -21.98
CA ASN A 278 7.16 -1.60 -21.16
C ASN A 278 8.28 -1.10 -20.24
N ASP A 279 9.03 -0.09 -20.68
CA ASP A 279 10.12 0.48 -19.89
C ASP A 279 9.65 1.49 -18.84
N HIS A 280 8.46 2.09 -19.02
CA HIS A 280 8.01 3.23 -18.20
C HIS A 280 6.69 3.03 -17.47
N PHE A 281 5.85 2.03 -17.83
CA PHE A 281 4.51 1.87 -17.26
C PHE A 281 4.24 0.44 -16.82
N TYR A 282 3.98 0.25 -15.54
CA TYR A 282 3.77 -1.05 -14.89
C TYR A 282 2.38 -1.10 -14.28
N PHE A 283 1.56 -2.06 -14.69
CA PHE A 283 0.18 -2.17 -14.22
C PHE A 283 0.13 -3.04 -12.95
N LEU A 284 -0.49 -2.49 -11.90
CA LEU A 284 -0.65 -3.13 -10.60
C LEU A 284 -2.05 -3.78 -10.56
N SER A 285 -2.11 -5.10 -10.62
CA SER A 285 -3.34 -5.90 -10.68
C SER A 285 -3.27 -7.08 -9.73
N ALA A 286 -4.43 -7.61 -9.34
CA ALA A 286 -4.53 -8.82 -8.54
C ALA A 286 -4.10 -10.07 -9.34
N ASN A 287 -4.52 -10.11 -10.61
CA ASN A 287 -4.28 -11.19 -11.57
C ASN A 287 -4.27 -10.63 -12.99
N GLU A 288 -4.02 -11.49 -13.99
CA GLU A 288 -3.99 -11.09 -15.40
C GLU A 288 -5.35 -10.58 -15.90
N ASP A 289 -6.44 -11.12 -15.36
CA ASP A 289 -7.81 -10.78 -15.75
C ASP A 289 -8.36 -9.56 -15.00
N ASN A 290 -7.69 -9.10 -13.93
CA ASN A 290 -8.09 -7.98 -13.06
C ASN A 290 -9.52 -8.11 -12.50
N ASP A 291 -9.94 -9.34 -12.20
CA ASP A 291 -11.29 -9.65 -11.74
C ASP A 291 -11.51 -9.38 -10.25
N ASP A 292 -10.43 -9.24 -9.47
CA ASP A 292 -10.47 -9.02 -8.02
C ASP A 292 -10.14 -7.58 -7.64
N CYS A 293 -10.95 -7.01 -6.75
CA CYS A 293 -10.63 -5.72 -6.10
C CYS A 293 -9.47 -5.89 -5.13
N LEU A 294 -8.50 -4.96 -5.22
CA LEU A 294 -7.37 -4.90 -4.30
C LEU A 294 -7.67 -3.96 -3.13
N ASP A 295 -7.30 -4.38 -1.93
CA ASP A 295 -7.32 -3.49 -0.77
C ASP A 295 -6.07 -2.60 -0.70
N VAL A 296 -6.16 -1.53 0.12
CA VAL A 296 -5.07 -0.54 0.27
C VAL A 296 -3.76 -1.19 0.74
N GLU A 297 -3.81 -2.20 1.62
CA GLU A 297 -2.61 -2.84 2.15
C GLU A 297 -1.88 -3.65 1.07
N THR A 298 -2.63 -4.37 0.25
CA THR A 298 -2.09 -5.11 -0.90
C THR A 298 -1.51 -4.17 -1.94
N LEU A 299 -2.22 -3.08 -2.27
CA LEU A 299 -1.69 -2.05 -3.18
C LEU A 299 -0.41 -1.41 -2.65
N LEU A 300 -0.30 -1.14 -1.34
CA LEU A 300 0.93 -0.61 -0.75
C LEU A 300 2.09 -1.59 -0.84
N ARG A 301 1.86 -2.91 -0.77
CA ARG A 301 2.90 -3.92 -1.01
C ARG A 301 3.34 -3.93 -2.48
N LEU A 302 2.38 -3.91 -3.42
CA LEU A 302 2.68 -3.83 -4.86
C LEU A 302 3.42 -2.54 -5.22
N ASN A 303 3.09 -1.40 -4.61
CA ASN A 303 3.83 -0.15 -4.79
C ASN A 303 5.31 -0.32 -4.43
N VAL A 304 5.59 -0.93 -3.26
CA VAL A 304 6.97 -1.16 -2.81
C VAL A 304 7.70 -2.15 -3.73
N GLU A 305 7.02 -3.19 -4.19
CA GLU A 305 7.57 -4.12 -5.16
C GLU A 305 7.90 -3.43 -6.48
N ALA A 306 6.99 -2.61 -7.02
CA ALA A 306 7.21 -1.86 -8.25
C ALA A 306 8.42 -0.89 -8.13
N VAL A 307 8.57 -0.22 -6.99
CA VAL A 307 9.73 0.64 -6.72
C VAL A 307 11.02 -0.19 -6.69
N ASN A 308 11.05 -1.29 -5.94
CA ASN A 308 12.26 -2.08 -5.75
C ASN A 308 12.67 -2.84 -7.01
N ARG A 309 11.70 -3.36 -7.77
CA ARG A 309 11.97 -4.23 -8.93
C ARG A 309 12.19 -3.45 -10.21
N PHE A 310 11.43 -2.38 -10.44
CA PHE A 310 11.44 -1.64 -11.69
C PHE A 310 11.94 -0.20 -11.55
N GLY A 311 12.15 0.29 -10.32
CA GLY A 311 12.61 1.65 -10.05
C GLY A 311 11.58 2.70 -10.42
N VAL A 312 10.28 2.46 -10.17
CA VAL A 312 9.23 3.44 -10.48
C VAL A 312 9.39 4.71 -9.65
N ASP A 313 9.18 5.86 -10.30
CA ASP A 313 9.29 7.19 -9.72
C ASP A 313 7.94 7.69 -9.17
N GLY A 314 6.86 7.17 -9.71
CA GLY A 314 5.51 7.53 -9.30
C GLY A 314 4.53 6.37 -9.36
N ILE A 315 3.49 6.45 -8.55
CA ILE A 315 2.39 5.50 -8.48
C ILE A 315 1.08 6.28 -8.65
N THR A 316 0.16 5.74 -9.44
CA THR A 316 -1.18 6.30 -9.63
C THR A 316 -2.26 5.27 -9.33
N TRP A 317 -3.23 5.63 -8.50
CA TRP A 317 -4.46 4.87 -8.26
C TRP A 317 -5.65 5.64 -8.82
N ASP A 318 -6.37 5.06 -9.77
CA ASP A 318 -7.46 5.70 -10.52
C ASP A 318 -8.62 4.73 -10.78
N PRO A 319 -9.76 4.86 -10.06
CA PRO A 319 -10.00 5.76 -8.93
C PRO A 319 -9.91 5.08 -7.56
N TRP A 320 -9.92 5.87 -6.47
CA TRP A 320 -10.03 5.39 -5.08
C TRP A 320 -11.27 4.53 -4.83
N ASN A 321 -12.36 4.87 -5.48
CA ASN A 321 -13.67 4.23 -5.28
C ASN A 321 -13.72 2.75 -5.73
N GLU A 322 -12.75 2.29 -6.50
CA GLU A 322 -12.60 0.91 -6.96
C GLU A 322 -11.61 0.10 -6.10
N ILE A 323 -11.17 0.66 -4.98
CA ILE A 323 -10.29 -0.01 -4.02
C ILE A 323 -11.15 -0.59 -2.90
N ASP A 324 -10.91 -1.87 -2.54
CA ASP A 324 -11.66 -2.51 -1.46
C ASP A 324 -11.36 -1.88 -0.10
N GLU A 325 -12.44 -1.54 0.64
CA GLU A 325 -12.37 -0.87 1.92
C GLU A 325 -12.45 -1.86 3.08
N THR A 326 -11.31 -2.40 3.50
CA THR A 326 -11.21 -3.28 4.68
C THR A 326 -11.26 -2.46 5.98
N MET A 327 -12.47 -2.14 6.44
CA MET A 327 -12.68 -1.39 7.69
C MET A 327 -12.54 -2.29 8.92
N ARG A 328 -12.06 -1.70 10.02
CA ARG A 328 -12.00 -2.37 11.32
C ARG A 328 -13.38 -2.41 11.97
N THR A 329 -13.59 -3.32 12.92
CA THR A 329 -14.82 -3.36 13.73
C THR A 329 -15.06 -1.98 14.37
N ASN A 330 -16.25 -1.41 14.17
CA ASN A 330 -16.65 -0.07 14.64
C ASN A 330 -15.86 1.12 14.04
N GLU A 331 -15.16 0.96 12.92
CA GLU A 331 -14.53 2.05 12.18
C GLU A 331 -15.55 2.65 11.18
N ASN A 332 -15.72 3.96 11.19
CA ASN A 332 -16.49 4.64 10.14
C ASN A 332 -15.56 5.01 8.97
N GLU A 333 -16.15 5.25 7.80
CA GLU A 333 -15.45 5.58 6.56
C GLU A 333 -14.47 6.77 6.71
N THR A 334 -14.87 7.82 7.42
CA THR A 334 -14.01 9.00 7.66
C THR A 334 -12.72 8.64 8.41
N ASN A 335 -12.81 7.75 9.40
CA ASN A 335 -11.64 7.30 10.17
C ASN A 335 -10.79 6.33 9.35
N TYR A 336 -11.41 5.45 8.56
CA TYR A 336 -10.74 4.59 7.61
C TYR A 336 -9.92 5.40 6.61
N ILE A 337 -10.51 6.36 5.91
CA ILE A 337 -9.84 7.25 4.96
C ILE A 337 -8.68 7.99 5.63
N LYS A 338 -8.88 8.56 6.82
CA LYS A 338 -7.82 9.22 7.59
C LYS A 338 -6.64 8.28 7.86
N ARG A 339 -6.92 7.05 8.24
CA ARG A 339 -5.91 6.02 8.54
C ARG A 339 -5.16 5.62 7.28
N MET A 340 -5.88 5.33 6.18
CA MET A 340 -5.28 4.91 4.92
C MET A 340 -4.44 6.01 4.27
N LEU A 341 -4.96 7.23 4.15
CA LEU A 341 -4.19 8.35 3.61
C LEU A 341 -2.92 8.64 4.44
N THR A 342 -2.96 8.40 5.75
CA THR A 342 -1.76 8.49 6.59
C THR A 342 -0.74 7.41 6.22
N LYS A 343 -1.17 6.15 6.05
CA LYS A 343 -0.30 5.04 5.64
C LYS A 343 0.29 5.27 4.25
N ILE A 344 -0.54 5.62 3.28
CA ILE A 344 -0.12 5.91 1.90
C ILE A 344 0.94 7.00 1.87
N ARG A 345 0.69 8.11 2.57
CA ARG A 345 1.64 9.24 2.64
C ARG A 345 2.99 8.84 3.27
N TRP A 346 2.98 7.99 4.31
CA TRP A 346 4.22 7.48 4.89
C TRP A 346 4.91 6.47 3.97
N ASN A 347 4.15 5.63 3.27
CA ASN A 347 4.68 4.66 2.33
C ASN A 347 5.42 5.36 1.17
N CYS A 348 4.80 6.35 0.53
CA CYS A 348 5.45 7.09 -0.57
C CYS A 348 6.70 7.86 -0.12
N ARG A 349 6.69 8.41 1.11
CA ARG A 349 7.86 9.11 1.66
C ARG A 349 9.01 8.19 2.00
N ARG A 350 8.70 7.01 2.54
CA ARG A 350 9.71 6.02 2.93
C ARG A 350 10.36 5.35 1.73
N ASN A 351 9.60 5.12 0.68
CA ASN A 351 10.04 4.38 -0.51
C ASN A 351 10.34 5.27 -1.73
N ASP A 352 10.43 6.60 -1.53
CA ASP A 352 10.93 7.58 -2.50
C ASP A 352 10.18 7.63 -3.82
N TYR A 353 8.84 7.62 -3.81
CA TYR A 353 8.02 7.79 -4.99
C TYR A 353 6.95 8.88 -4.84
N GLN A 354 6.46 9.42 -5.96
CA GLN A 354 5.27 10.29 -6.00
C GLN A 354 4.02 9.44 -5.95
N MET A 355 3.04 9.82 -5.13
CA MET A 355 1.75 9.15 -5.08
C MET A 355 0.66 10.04 -5.66
N ASN A 356 -0.08 9.55 -6.63
CA ASN A 356 -1.28 10.18 -7.18
C ASN A 356 -2.51 9.34 -6.85
N ILE A 357 -3.56 9.96 -6.33
CA ILE A 357 -4.85 9.31 -6.10
C ILE A 357 -5.94 10.13 -6.79
N VAL A 358 -6.72 9.48 -7.63
CA VAL A 358 -7.94 10.05 -8.21
C VAL A 358 -9.11 9.67 -7.31
N ALA A 359 -9.85 10.68 -6.81
CA ALA A 359 -10.99 10.46 -5.95
C ALA A 359 -12.20 11.30 -6.42
N HIS A 360 -13.36 10.66 -6.42
CA HIS A 360 -14.60 11.30 -6.85
C HIS A 360 -15.17 12.19 -5.74
N PRO A 361 -15.70 13.38 -6.08
CA PRO A 361 -16.45 14.18 -5.13
C PRO A 361 -17.78 13.51 -4.78
N THR A 362 -18.33 13.85 -3.61
CA THR A 362 -19.72 13.54 -3.29
C THR A 362 -20.66 14.16 -4.31
N LYS A 363 -21.93 13.73 -4.29
CA LYS A 363 -22.93 14.25 -5.25
C LYS A 363 -23.11 15.76 -5.05
N LEU A 364 -22.55 16.53 -5.99
CA LEU A 364 -22.76 17.97 -6.07
C LEU A 364 -24.07 18.28 -6.83
N LEU A 365 -24.72 19.35 -6.45
CA LEU A 365 -25.91 19.84 -7.15
C LEU A 365 -25.51 20.95 -8.12
N PRO A 366 -26.04 20.94 -9.35
CA PRO A 366 -25.81 22.02 -10.29
C PRO A 366 -26.51 23.31 -9.83
N ASP A 367 -25.94 24.45 -10.14
CA ASP A 367 -26.55 25.74 -9.90
C ASP A 367 -27.92 25.80 -10.61
N PRO A 368 -29.01 26.19 -9.91
CA PRO A 368 -30.36 26.18 -10.48
C PRO A 368 -30.52 27.08 -11.70
N LYS A 369 -29.76 28.17 -11.81
CA LYS A 369 -29.85 29.16 -12.90
C LYS A 369 -28.98 28.78 -14.08
N THR A 370 -27.70 28.45 -13.82
CA THR A 370 -26.73 28.18 -14.90
C THR A 370 -26.70 26.72 -15.33
N LYS A 371 -27.33 25.83 -14.55
CA LYS A 371 -27.29 24.37 -14.73
C LYS A 371 -25.86 23.78 -14.70
N ARG A 372 -24.86 24.59 -14.34
CA ARG A 372 -23.47 24.15 -14.21
C ARG A 372 -23.19 23.65 -12.81
N TYR A 373 -22.35 22.64 -12.72
CA TYR A 373 -21.85 22.17 -11.43
C TYR A 373 -20.80 23.14 -10.90
N PRO A 374 -20.73 23.37 -9.58
CA PRO A 374 -19.62 24.10 -9.00
C PRO A 374 -18.31 23.31 -9.19
N VAL A 375 -17.18 24.02 -9.22
CA VAL A 375 -15.86 23.37 -9.26
C VAL A 375 -15.65 22.60 -7.93
N PRO A 376 -15.49 21.27 -7.98
CA PRO A 376 -15.28 20.49 -6.76
C PRO A 376 -14.01 20.90 -6.04
N ARG A 377 -14.03 20.86 -4.72
CA ARG A 377 -12.85 21.05 -3.87
C ARG A 377 -12.46 19.71 -3.25
N LEU A 378 -11.23 19.62 -2.75
CA LEU A 378 -10.80 18.40 -2.04
C LEU A 378 -11.67 18.11 -0.80
N TYR A 379 -12.32 19.14 -0.23
CA TYR A 379 -13.29 18.99 0.87
C TYR A 379 -14.60 18.32 0.43
N ASP A 380 -14.90 18.35 -0.85
CA ASP A 380 -16.14 17.79 -1.39
C ASP A 380 -16.01 16.29 -1.72
N ILE A 381 -14.82 15.69 -1.57
CA ILE A 381 -14.59 14.25 -1.70
C ILE A 381 -15.17 13.54 -0.45
N ASN A 382 -15.73 12.35 -0.61
CA ASN A 382 -16.22 11.56 0.51
C ASN A 382 -15.11 11.37 1.58
N GLY A 383 -15.42 11.55 2.89
CA GLY A 383 -14.39 11.68 3.93
C GLY A 383 -13.78 13.08 4.07
N GLY A 384 -14.15 14.02 3.20
CA GLY A 384 -14.07 15.48 3.32
C GLY A 384 -12.69 16.02 3.70
N ALA A 385 -12.60 16.66 4.86
CA ALA A 385 -11.42 17.36 5.35
C ALA A 385 -10.13 16.48 5.37
N ASN A 386 -10.25 15.16 5.45
CA ASN A 386 -9.08 14.28 5.47
C ASN A 386 -8.29 14.34 4.15
N TRP A 387 -8.98 14.40 3.02
CA TRP A 387 -8.35 14.52 1.71
C TRP A 387 -7.53 15.79 1.60
N TYR A 388 -8.14 16.93 1.96
CA TYR A 388 -7.40 18.19 1.98
C TYR A 388 -6.24 18.17 2.97
N ASN A 389 -6.47 17.75 4.22
CA ASN A 389 -5.47 17.81 5.28
C ASN A 389 -4.26 16.89 5.02
N LYS A 390 -4.46 15.74 4.41
CA LYS A 390 -3.39 14.75 4.15
C LYS A 390 -2.68 14.97 2.83
N ALA A 391 -3.32 15.54 1.80
CA ALA A 391 -2.67 15.87 0.55
C ALA A 391 -1.48 16.82 0.76
N ASP A 392 -0.42 16.63 0.00
CA ASP A 392 0.63 17.62 -0.15
C ASP A 392 0.26 18.59 -1.29
N ASN A 393 -0.27 18.10 -2.42
CA ASN A 393 -0.87 18.91 -3.47
C ASN A 393 -2.28 18.43 -3.79
N GLY A 394 -3.11 19.32 -4.32
CA GLY A 394 -4.49 19.01 -4.68
C GLY A 394 -4.91 19.67 -5.98
N PHE A 395 -5.48 18.85 -6.87
CA PHE A 395 -5.87 19.25 -8.23
C PHE A 395 -7.33 18.94 -8.47
N THR A 396 -8.00 19.84 -9.23
CA THR A 396 -9.36 19.60 -9.71
C THR A 396 -9.42 19.83 -11.21
N VAL A 397 -9.87 18.81 -11.93
CA VAL A 397 -10.13 18.89 -13.36
C VAL A 397 -11.59 19.26 -13.57
N TYR A 398 -11.84 20.40 -14.18
CA TYR A 398 -13.18 20.90 -14.44
C TYR A 398 -13.35 21.23 -15.95
N ARG A 399 -14.31 20.58 -16.59
CA ARG A 399 -14.60 20.80 -18.02
C ARG A 399 -15.83 21.70 -18.19
N ASN A 400 -15.66 22.76 -18.94
CA ASN A 400 -16.77 23.53 -19.46
C ASN A 400 -17.22 22.91 -20.82
N PHE A 401 -18.42 22.32 -20.84
CA PHE A 401 -18.93 21.63 -22.02
C PHE A 401 -19.32 22.58 -23.17
N ASP A 402 -19.66 23.83 -22.86
CA ASP A 402 -20.05 24.84 -23.86
C ASP A 402 -18.81 25.32 -24.63
N THR A 403 -17.76 25.67 -23.92
CA THR A 403 -16.50 26.16 -24.53
C THR A 403 -15.53 25.05 -24.89
N LYS A 404 -15.75 23.83 -24.38
CA LYS A 404 -14.83 22.68 -24.47
C LYS A 404 -13.47 22.92 -23.79
N ILE A 405 -13.34 24.01 -23.02
CA ILE A 405 -12.14 24.32 -22.24
C ILE A 405 -12.16 23.48 -20.97
N ILE A 406 -10.98 23.06 -20.58
CA ILE A 406 -10.75 22.30 -19.33
C ILE A 406 -9.88 23.15 -18.43
N ASP A 407 -10.42 23.50 -17.27
CA ASP A 407 -9.72 24.22 -16.21
C ASP A 407 -9.07 23.21 -15.26
N LEU A 408 -7.75 23.24 -15.15
CA LEU A 408 -7.01 22.53 -14.10
C LEU A 408 -6.79 23.49 -12.94
N HIS A 409 -7.54 23.31 -11.87
CA HIS A 409 -7.40 24.07 -10.64
C HIS A 409 -6.35 23.43 -9.73
N ILE A 410 -5.29 24.16 -9.43
CA ILE A 410 -4.31 23.83 -8.43
C ILE A 410 -4.80 24.42 -7.10
N GLN A 411 -5.50 23.60 -6.29
CA GLN A 411 -6.21 24.07 -5.08
C GLN A 411 -5.35 24.05 -3.84
N LYS A 412 -4.28 23.24 -3.85
CA LYS A 412 -3.36 23.12 -2.74
C LYS A 412 -1.94 22.85 -3.22
N VAL A 413 -1.00 23.59 -2.67
CA VAL A 413 0.44 23.35 -2.76
C VAL A 413 1.01 23.54 -1.36
N LYS A 414 1.57 22.49 -0.78
CA LYS A 414 2.05 22.50 0.61
C LYS A 414 3.41 23.18 0.76
N PHE A 415 4.29 22.94 -0.20
CA PHE A 415 5.65 23.45 -0.17
C PHE A 415 5.82 24.49 -1.26
N LYS A 416 6.21 25.71 -0.90
CA LYS A 416 6.33 26.85 -1.81
C LYS A 416 7.28 26.61 -3.00
N GLU A 417 8.27 25.74 -2.82
CA GLU A 417 9.21 25.34 -3.86
C GLU A 417 8.59 24.41 -4.93
N HIS A 418 7.45 23.79 -4.63
CA HIS A 418 6.75 22.92 -5.58
C HIS A 418 5.73 23.66 -6.44
N GLY A 419 5.53 24.96 -6.22
CA GLY A 419 4.60 25.78 -6.99
C GLY A 419 3.69 26.65 -6.14
N GLU A 420 2.57 27.06 -6.72
CA GLU A 420 1.56 27.91 -6.12
C GLU A 420 0.14 27.53 -6.59
N ILE A 421 -0.87 27.94 -5.84
CA ILE A 421 -2.26 27.77 -6.25
C ILE A 421 -2.57 28.61 -7.48
N GLY A 422 -3.43 28.09 -8.35
CA GLY A 422 -3.82 28.78 -9.58
C GLY A 422 -4.76 27.96 -10.44
N VAL A 423 -5.01 28.46 -11.65
CA VAL A 423 -5.82 27.76 -12.65
C VAL A 423 -5.10 27.82 -13.98
N VAL A 424 -5.03 26.67 -14.65
CA VAL A 424 -4.44 26.57 -15.99
C VAL A 424 -5.48 26.01 -16.94
N GLN A 425 -5.61 26.60 -18.12
CA GLN A 425 -6.61 26.23 -19.11
C GLN A 425 -6.03 25.35 -20.20
N PHE A 426 -6.80 24.34 -20.61
CA PHE A 426 -6.41 23.39 -21.62
C PHE A 426 -7.54 23.17 -22.66
N LYS A 427 -7.14 22.79 -23.84
CA LYS A 427 -8.00 22.11 -24.84
C LYS A 427 -7.61 20.64 -24.89
N TYR A 428 -8.61 19.76 -24.98
CA TYR A 428 -8.40 18.33 -25.20
C TYR A 428 -8.42 18.02 -26.69
N ASP A 429 -7.32 17.49 -27.19
CA ASP A 429 -7.24 16.98 -28.56
C ASP A 429 -7.81 15.56 -28.63
N LEU A 430 -8.99 15.41 -29.20
CA LEU A 430 -9.67 14.11 -29.33
C LEU A 430 -8.89 13.12 -30.21
N ARG A 431 -8.01 13.56 -31.05
CA ARG A 431 -7.23 12.74 -31.98
C ARG A 431 -6.10 12.01 -31.25
N SER A 432 -5.34 12.73 -30.46
CA SER A 432 -4.16 12.23 -29.76
C SER A 432 -4.39 11.96 -28.27
N GLY A 433 -5.54 12.37 -27.73
CA GLY A 433 -5.82 12.32 -26.30
C GLY A 433 -4.95 13.26 -25.45
N ARG A 434 -4.22 14.20 -26.05
CA ARG A 434 -3.34 15.15 -25.37
C ARG A 434 -4.10 16.37 -24.87
N PHE A 435 -3.60 16.96 -23.80
CA PHE A 435 -4.03 18.29 -23.35
C PHE A 435 -3.07 19.35 -23.90
N ILE A 436 -3.63 20.35 -24.55
CA ILE A 436 -2.90 21.48 -25.12
C ILE A 436 -3.17 22.69 -24.23
N GLU A 437 -2.11 23.21 -23.61
CA GLU A 437 -2.19 24.39 -22.74
C GLU A 437 -2.54 25.64 -23.59
N LEU A 438 -3.49 26.43 -23.11
CA LEU A 438 -3.94 27.62 -23.81
C LEU A 438 -3.06 28.83 -23.48
N ASP A 439 -2.75 29.65 -24.50
CA ASP A 439 -2.10 30.94 -24.32
C ASP A 439 -3.08 32.00 -23.79
N ASP A 440 -2.55 33.09 -23.17
CA ASP A 440 -3.37 34.16 -22.60
C ASP A 440 -4.18 34.90 -23.68
N THR A 441 -3.76 34.81 -24.93
CA THR A 441 -4.44 35.36 -26.10
C THR A 441 -5.66 34.56 -26.56
N ASP A 442 -5.71 33.26 -26.20
CA ASP A 442 -6.81 32.34 -26.52
C ASP A 442 -7.94 32.35 -25.47
N SER A 443 -7.75 33.09 -24.37
CA SER A 443 -8.67 33.14 -23.22
C SER A 443 -9.79 34.18 -23.36
N PHE A 444 -10.32 34.41 -24.57
CA PHE A 444 -11.51 35.24 -24.78
C PHE A 444 -12.79 34.43 -24.60
N THR A 445 -13.19 34.21 -23.36
CA THR A 445 -14.61 34.20 -22.96
C THR A 445 -14.71 34.64 -21.51
N GLN A 446 -15.20 35.85 -21.31
CA GLN A 446 -15.64 36.43 -20.06
C GLN A 446 -16.62 35.47 -19.38
N ASP A 447 -16.26 34.96 -18.25
CA ASP A 447 -17.04 34.63 -17.05
C ASP A 447 -16.26 33.72 -16.11
N SER A 448 -15.01 34.08 -15.83
CA SER A 448 -14.34 33.56 -14.62
C SER A 448 -14.64 34.53 -13.49
N THR A 449 -15.65 34.22 -12.70
CA THR A 449 -15.83 34.89 -11.40
C THR A 449 -14.55 34.64 -10.56
N PRO A 450 -13.82 35.69 -10.20
CA PRO A 450 -12.61 35.50 -9.39
C PRO A 450 -13.00 34.87 -8.06
N VAL A 451 -12.30 33.82 -7.70
CA VAL A 451 -12.36 33.25 -6.35
C VAL A 451 -12.01 34.38 -5.39
N LYS A 452 -13.03 34.99 -4.75
CA LYS A 452 -12.84 36.02 -3.73
C LYS A 452 -11.89 35.46 -2.67
N LYS A 453 -10.89 36.25 -2.34
CA LYS A 453 -10.01 36.14 -1.17
C LYS A 453 -10.83 36.25 0.12
N ASP A 454 -11.53 35.21 0.50
CA ASP A 454 -12.14 35.07 1.81
C ASP A 454 -11.66 33.76 2.42
N LEU A 455 -10.40 33.78 2.81
CA LEU A 455 -9.81 32.86 3.76
C LEU A 455 -9.12 33.72 4.83
N LYS A 456 -9.92 34.11 5.83
CA LYS A 456 -9.39 34.37 7.18
C LYS A 456 -9.53 33.13 8.04
#